data_f3679daed7a7a7000934cbb512cd9795
#
_entry.id   f3679daed7a7a7000934cbb512cd9795
#
_cell.length_a   1.000
_cell.length_b   1.000
_cell.length_c   1.000
_cell.angle_alpha   90.00
_cell.angle_beta   90.00
_cell.angle_gamma   90.00
#
_symmetry.space_group_name_H-M   'P 1'
#
loop_
_entity.id
_entity.type
_entity.pdbx_description
1 polymer ?
#
loop_
_entity_poly.entity_id
_entity_poly.type
_entity_poly.pdbx_seq_one_letter_code
_entity_poly.pdbx_strand_id
1 'polypeptide(L)'
;MFRKLSVWNNVMAILETLGISRRERKERCEELLSSLDLMKVAKQPAYTLSGGERRKLEIARALVRRPSILMLDEPFAGVDPLAVHDIQEIVRSLRNQGLGIIITDHNVRETLNVVDRAYLVYDGRLLCEGTSEYLVNDEDARRLYLGEDFRM
;
A
#
# COMPACT_ATOMS: atom_id res chain seq x y z
N MET A 1 -2.11 7.95 -11.31
CA MET A 1 -1.20 9.07 -10.92
C MET A 1 -0.99 10.02 -12.09
N PHE A 2 -0.95 11.34 -11.86
CA PHE A 2 -0.66 12.36 -12.89
C PHE A 2 0.86 12.58 -13.00
N ARG A 3 1.48 11.92 -13.95
CA ARG A 3 2.95 11.84 -14.05
C ARG A 3 3.67 13.19 -14.18
N LYS A 4 3.07 14.16 -14.89
CA LYS A 4 3.66 15.50 -15.13
C LYS A 4 3.41 16.50 -13.99
N LEU A 5 2.46 16.23 -13.10
CA LEU A 5 2.22 17.07 -11.93
C LEU A 5 3.24 16.75 -10.83
N SER A 6 3.53 17.76 -9.99
CA SER A 6 4.32 17.53 -8.78
C SER A 6 3.61 16.58 -7.81
N VAL A 7 4.34 16.02 -6.86
CA VAL A 7 3.79 15.20 -5.77
C VAL A 7 2.69 15.96 -5.04
N TRP A 8 2.95 17.21 -4.67
CA TRP A 8 1.97 18.11 -4.07
C TRP A 8 0.71 18.24 -4.91
N ASN A 9 0.86 18.57 -6.19
CA ASN A 9 -0.27 18.78 -7.08
C ASN A 9 -1.05 17.49 -7.37
N ASN A 10 -0.43 16.32 -7.27
CA ASN A 10 -1.12 15.04 -7.37
C ASN A 10 -2.14 14.84 -6.23
N VAL A 11 -1.81 15.26 -5.02
CA VAL A 11 -2.70 15.19 -3.85
C VAL A 11 -3.72 16.31 -3.91
N MET A 12 -3.28 17.55 -4.21
CA MET A 12 -4.15 18.71 -4.35
C MET A 12 -5.26 18.53 -5.38
N ALA A 13 -4.96 17.91 -6.52
CA ALA A 13 -5.96 17.67 -7.56
C ALA A 13 -7.17 16.83 -7.08
N ILE A 14 -6.95 15.94 -6.09
CA ILE A 14 -8.05 15.19 -5.49
C ILE A 14 -8.72 16.01 -4.38
N LEU A 15 -7.95 16.73 -3.56
CA LEU A 15 -8.49 17.61 -2.53
C LEU A 15 -9.40 18.71 -3.11
N GLU A 16 -9.12 19.17 -4.33
CA GLU A 16 -9.96 20.16 -5.04
C GLU A 16 -11.35 19.63 -5.40
N THR A 17 -11.52 18.31 -5.50
CA THR A 17 -12.85 17.71 -5.71
C THR A 17 -13.69 17.65 -4.43
N LEU A 18 -13.12 17.97 -3.27
CA LEU A 18 -13.83 18.03 -2.01
C LEU A 18 -14.33 19.47 -1.77
N GLY A 19 -15.53 19.63 -1.23
CA GLY A 19 -16.13 20.95 -0.92
C GLY A 19 -15.51 21.65 0.29
N ILE A 20 -14.16 21.58 0.47
CA ILE A 20 -13.43 22.17 1.60
C ILE A 20 -12.67 23.42 1.20
N SER A 21 -12.36 24.28 2.18
CA SER A 21 -11.67 25.54 1.96
C SER A 21 -10.25 25.36 1.41
N ARG A 22 -9.69 26.39 0.76
CA ARG A 22 -8.30 26.37 0.27
C ARG A 22 -7.28 26.15 1.41
N ARG A 23 -7.54 26.72 2.57
CA ARG A 23 -6.70 26.56 3.76
C ARG A 23 -6.70 25.10 4.21
N GLU A 24 -7.87 24.52 4.38
CA GLU A 24 -8.03 23.12 4.81
C GLU A 24 -7.39 22.13 3.79
N ARG A 25 -7.54 22.38 2.49
CA ARG A 25 -6.85 21.59 1.46
C ARG A 25 -5.34 21.58 1.64
N LYS A 26 -4.76 22.78 1.91
CA LYS A 26 -3.32 22.91 2.12
C LYS A 26 -2.87 22.15 3.37
N GLU A 27 -3.54 22.33 4.49
CA GLU A 27 -3.24 21.65 5.76
C GLU A 27 -3.32 20.13 5.59
N ARG A 28 -4.37 19.60 4.97
CA ARG A 28 -4.53 18.17 4.71
C ARG A 28 -3.49 17.61 3.72
N CYS A 29 -3.08 18.38 2.72
CA CYS A 29 -2.02 17.99 1.83
C CYS A 29 -0.68 17.86 2.57
N GLU A 30 -0.35 18.83 3.43
CA GLU A 30 0.85 18.82 4.26
C GLU A 30 0.85 17.62 5.22
N GLU A 31 -0.25 17.35 5.90
CA GLU A 31 -0.43 16.20 6.79
C GLU A 31 -0.19 14.86 6.05
N LEU A 32 -0.85 14.65 4.92
CA LEU A 32 -0.74 13.42 4.13
C LEU A 32 0.68 13.20 3.60
N LEU A 33 1.31 14.23 3.07
CA LEU A 33 2.67 14.12 2.54
C LEU A 33 3.71 13.94 3.65
N SER A 34 3.48 14.55 4.82
CA SER A 34 4.36 14.38 5.99
C SER A 34 4.25 12.97 6.57
N SER A 35 3.03 12.45 6.73
CA SER A 35 2.80 11.11 7.28
C SER A 35 3.41 9.97 6.44
N LEU A 36 3.68 10.23 5.16
CA LEU A 36 4.24 9.25 4.21
C LEU A 36 5.68 9.58 3.80
N ASP A 37 6.34 10.53 4.48
CA ASP A 37 7.71 10.99 4.17
C ASP A 37 7.90 11.47 2.72
N LEU A 38 6.89 12.15 2.15
CA LEU A 38 6.91 12.69 0.80
C LEU A 38 7.15 14.20 0.72
N MET A 39 7.27 14.91 1.86
CA MET A 39 7.47 16.36 1.87
C MET A 39 8.78 16.78 1.20
N LYS A 40 9.85 15.99 1.33
CA LYS A 40 11.15 16.22 0.69
C LYS A 40 11.09 16.26 -0.84
N VAL A 41 10.14 15.52 -1.43
CA VAL A 41 9.93 15.43 -2.89
C VAL A 41 8.65 16.15 -3.35
N ALA A 42 7.97 16.89 -2.47
CA ALA A 42 6.65 17.49 -2.72
C ALA A 42 6.59 18.35 -4.01
N LYS A 43 7.68 19.05 -4.35
CA LYS A 43 7.76 19.90 -5.53
C LYS A 43 8.24 19.17 -6.80
N GLN A 44 8.74 17.94 -6.68
CA GLN A 44 9.24 17.17 -7.82
C GLN A 44 8.09 16.63 -8.67
N PRO A 45 8.25 16.56 -10.00
CA PRO A 45 7.29 15.89 -10.88
C PRO A 45 7.21 14.39 -10.55
N ALA A 46 5.99 13.82 -10.55
CA ALA A 46 5.80 12.45 -10.13
C ALA A 46 6.50 11.39 -11.01
N TYR A 47 6.89 11.74 -12.24
CA TYR A 47 7.67 10.81 -13.09
C TYR A 47 9.12 10.64 -12.64
N THR A 48 9.66 11.51 -11.78
CA THR A 48 11.03 11.43 -11.26
C THR A 48 11.16 10.61 -9.99
N LEU A 49 10.03 10.18 -9.41
CA LEU A 49 9.98 9.42 -8.17
C LEU A 49 10.55 8.01 -8.34
N SER A 50 11.23 7.53 -7.30
CA SER A 50 11.56 6.11 -7.13
C SER A 50 10.30 5.24 -7.08
N GLY A 51 10.46 3.92 -7.20
CA GLY A 51 9.35 2.96 -7.07
C GLY A 51 8.60 3.11 -5.74
N GLY A 52 9.33 3.18 -4.63
CA GLY A 52 8.78 3.34 -3.29
C GLY A 52 8.06 4.68 -3.10
N GLU A 53 8.69 5.79 -3.49
CA GLU A 53 8.05 7.12 -3.43
C GLU A 53 6.79 7.21 -4.28
N ARG A 54 6.77 6.55 -5.43
CA ARG A 54 5.60 6.46 -6.28
C ARG A 54 4.46 5.72 -5.58
N ARG A 55 4.76 4.58 -4.96
CA ARG A 55 3.78 3.80 -4.21
C ARG A 55 3.24 4.57 -3.01
N LYS A 56 4.10 5.25 -2.25
CA LYS A 56 3.68 6.17 -1.17
C LYS A 56 2.74 7.28 -1.68
N LEU A 57 3.02 7.86 -2.85
CA LEU A 57 2.14 8.87 -3.45
C LEU A 57 0.78 8.30 -3.88
N GLU A 58 0.73 7.06 -4.37
CA GLU A 58 -0.53 6.38 -4.70
C GLU A 58 -1.40 6.17 -3.44
N ILE A 59 -0.77 5.74 -2.34
CA ILE A 59 -1.43 5.62 -1.03
C ILE A 59 -1.91 7.01 -0.55
N ALA A 60 -1.06 8.05 -0.59
CA ALA A 60 -1.44 9.41 -0.20
C ALA A 60 -2.71 9.87 -0.91
N ARG A 61 -2.78 9.66 -2.22
CA ARG A 61 -3.93 10.03 -3.04
C ARG A 61 -5.21 9.27 -2.67
N ALA A 62 -5.10 7.98 -2.36
CA ALA A 62 -6.24 7.18 -1.93
C ALA A 62 -6.77 7.65 -0.57
N LEU A 63 -5.89 8.04 0.35
CA LEU A 63 -6.24 8.51 1.69
C LEU A 63 -6.91 9.91 1.72
N VAL A 64 -6.84 10.70 0.64
CA VAL A 64 -7.47 12.04 0.56
C VAL A 64 -8.95 12.00 0.94
N ARG A 65 -9.68 10.97 0.56
CA ARG A 65 -11.12 10.82 0.82
C ARG A 65 -11.45 10.18 2.17
N ARG A 66 -10.45 9.89 3.01
CA ARG A 66 -10.63 9.21 4.30
C ARG A 66 -11.47 7.93 4.15
N PRO A 67 -11.06 6.98 3.33
CA PRO A 67 -11.82 5.74 3.12
C PRO A 67 -11.88 4.92 4.41
N SER A 68 -12.89 4.07 4.56
CA SER A 68 -12.93 3.05 5.61
C SER A 68 -12.18 1.77 5.20
N ILE A 69 -11.99 1.55 3.89
CA ILE A 69 -11.25 0.42 3.34
C ILE A 69 -10.30 0.94 2.25
N LEU A 70 -9.03 0.54 2.31
CA LEU A 70 -8.02 0.77 1.29
C LEU A 70 -7.69 -0.54 0.57
N MET A 71 -7.74 -0.52 -0.75
CA MET A 71 -7.34 -1.67 -1.58
C MET A 71 -6.00 -1.37 -2.25
N LEU A 72 -5.02 -2.23 -2.04
CA LEU A 72 -3.68 -2.14 -2.59
C LEU A 72 -3.43 -3.33 -3.52
N ASP A 73 -3.26 -3.03 -4.80
CA ASP A 73 -2.96 -4.04 -5.82
C ASP A 73 -1.47 -4.05 -6.10
N GLU A 74 -0.83 -5.19 -5.83
CA GLU A 74 0.61 -5.44 -5.96
C GLU A 74 1.49 -4.33 -5.33
N PRO A 75 1.30 -3.96 -4.04
CA PRO A 75 2.03 -2.83 -3.46
C PRO A 75 3.53 -3.05 -3.35
N PHE A 76 4.02 -4.28 -3.38
CA PHE A 76 5.43 -4.65 -3.26
C PHE A 76 6.11 -4.93 -4.59
N ALA A 77 5.35 -4.97 -5.71
CA ALA A 77 5.89 -5.29 -7.02
C ALA A 77 6.84 -4.19 -7.56
N GLY A 78 8.03 -4.59 -7.98
CA GLY A 78 9.01 -3.68 -8.59
C GLY A 78 9.56 -2.60 -7.67
N VAL A 79 9.53 -2.85 -6.36
CA VAL A 79 10.03 -1.95 -5.31
C VAL A 79 11.28 -2.59 -4.68
N ASP A 80 12.26 -1.78 -4.33
CA ASP A 80 13.46 -2.26 -3.63
C ASP A 80 13.14 -2.68 -2.18
N PRO A 81 13.96 -3.56 -1.56
CA PRO A 81 13.66 -4.13 -0.24
C PRO A 81 13.48 -3.09 0.88
N LEU A 82 14.21 -1.97 0.83
CA LEU A 82 14.09 -0.92 1.83
C LEU A 82 12.73 -0.21 1.70
N ALA A 83 12.32 0.09 0.47
CA ALA A 83 11.04 0.71 0.21
C ALA A 83 9.86 -0.26 0.47
N VAL A 84 10.03 -1.58 0.30
CA VAL A 84 9.05 -2.59 0.73
C VAL A 84 8.80 -2.48 2.24
N HIS A 85 9.89 -2.44 3.04
CA HIS A 85 9.77 -2.27 4.49
C HIS A 85 9.00 -0.99 4.86
N ASP A 86 9.33 0.13 4.22
CA ASP A 86 8.63 1.40 4.44
C ASP A 86 7.12 1.30 4.15
N ILE A 87 6.74 0.61 3.05
CA ILE A 87 5.34 0.40 2.69
C ILE A 87 4.64 -0.48 3.73
N GLN A 88 5.31 -1.54 4.22
CA GLN A 88 4.78 -2.38 5.29
C GLN A 88 4.52 -1.58 6.57
N GLU A 89 5.44 -0.70 6.97
CA GLU A 89 5.26 0.18 8.14
C GLU A 89 4.07 1.14 7.95
N ILE A 90 3.89 1.70 6.76
CA ILE A 90 2.73 2.52 6.42
C ILE A 90 1.44 1.70 6.57
N VAL A 91 1.39 0.49 6.03
CA VAL A 91 0.22 -0.42 6.13
C VAL A 91 -0.09 -0.72 7.60
N ARG A 92 0.92 -1.07 8.42
CA ARG A 92 0.74 -1.31 9.87
C ARG A 92 0.20 -0.08 10.60
N SER A 93 0.74 1.09 10.30
CA SER A 93 0.30 2.36 10.89
C SER A 93 -1.16 2.67 10.55
N LEU A 94 -1.55 2.52 9.28
CA LEU A 94 -2.93 2.74 8.83
C LEU A 94 -3.91 1.74 9.45
N ARG A 95 -3.54 0.46 9.52
CA ARG A 95 -4.32 -0.58 10.21
C ARG A 95 -4.53 -0.22 11.69
N ASN A 96 -3.49 0.21 12.38
CA ASN A 96 -3.55 0.59 13.80
C ASN A 96 -4.44 1.83 14.02
N GLN A 97 -4.66 2.66 12.99
CA GLN A 97 -5.62 3.75 13.00
C GLN A 97 -7.07 3.30 12.70
N GLY A 98 -7.30 1.99 12.52
CA GLY A 98 -8.62 1.41 12.28
C GLY A 98 -9.04 1.36 10.81
N LEU A 99 -8.11 1.59 9.86
CA LEU A 99 -8.39 1.46 8.44
C LEU A 99 -8.40 -0.03 8.05
N GLY A 100 -9.46 -0.49 7.40
CA GLY A 100 -9.48 -1.80 6.75
C GLY A 100 -8.56 -1.80 5.52
N ILE A 101 -7.70 -2.82 5.35
CA ILE A 101 -6.78 -2.88 4.22
C ILE A 101 -6.89 -4.24 3.55
N ILE A 102 -7.07 -4.22 2.23
CA ILE A 102 -7.04 -5.41 1.37
C ILE A 102 -5.80 -5.30 0.49
N ILE A 103 -4.99 -6.34 0.47
CA ILE A 103 -3.77 -6.41 -0.34
C ILE A 103 -3.88 -7.61 -1.28
N THR A 104 -3.59 -7.40 -2.56
CA THR A 104 -3.30 -8.46 -3.53
C THR A 104 -1.83 -8.34 -3.91
N ASP A 105 -1.05 -9.42 -3.79
CA ASP A 105 0.36 -9.44 -4.22
C ASP A 105 0.81 -10.88 -4.45
N HIS A 106 1.74 -11.05 -5.36
CA HIS A 106 2.41 -12.33 -5.62
C HIS A 106 3.68 -12.52 -4.74
N ASN A 107 4.15 -11.48 -4.07
CA ASN A 107 5.23 -11.53 -3.08
C ASN A 107 4.69 -12.03 -1.74
N VAL A 108 4.52 -13.35 -1.64
CA VAL A 108 3.88 -14.00 -0.49
C VAL A 108 4.52 -13.62 0.83
N ARG A 109 5.87 -13.70 0.91
CA ARG A 109 6.61 -13.40 2.15
C ARG A 109 6.31 -11.99 2.64
N GLU A 110 6.39 -11.00 1.74
CA GLU A 110 6.18 -9.60 2.10
C GLU A 110 4.73 -9.33 2.51
N THR A 111 3.79 -10.02 1.86
CA THR A 111 2.37 -9.92 2.18
C THR A 111 2.05 -10.57 3.53
N LEU A 112 2.50 -11.80 3.77
CA LEU A 112 2.23 -12.52 5.02
C LEU A 112 2.86 -11.84 6.26
N ASN A 113 3.90 -11.03 6.07
CA ASN A 113 4.51 -10.24 7.15
C ASN A 113 3.64 -9.08 7.66
N VAL A 114 2.60 -8.69 6.94
CA VAL A 114 1.85 -7.45 7.22
C VAL A 114 0.34 -7.66 7.38
N VAL A 115 -0.19 -8.80 6.95
CA VAL A 115 -1.63 -9.11 7.02
C VAL A 115 -1.99 -9.90 8.27
N ASP A 116 -3.21 -9.68 8.78
CA ASP A 116 -3.76 -10.44 9.91
C ASP A 116 -4.37 -11.77 9.43
N ARG A 117 -4.89 -11.79 8.19
CA ARG A 117 -5.51 -12.93 7.53
C ARG A 117 -5.21 -12.90 6.03
N ALA A 118 -4.98 -14.05 5.45
CA ALA A 118 -4.76 -14.19 4.02
C ALA A 118 -5.69 -15.25 3.40
N TYR A 119 -5.96 -15.06 2.13
CA TYR A 119 -6.74 -15.94 1.27
C TYR A 119 -5.88 -16.34 0.09
N LEU A 120 -5.54 -17.61 -0.02
CA LEU A 120 -4.77 -18.12 -1.15
C LEU A 120 -5.74 -18.57 -2.25
N VAL A 121 -5.69 -17.89 -3.40
CA VAL A 121 -6.49 -18.18 -4.58
C VAL A 121 -5.60 -18.86 -5.61
N TYR A 122 -6.02 -20.03 -6.07
CA TYR A 122 -5.34 -20.82 -7.10
C TYR A 122 -6.35 -21.28 -8.13
N ASP A 123 -6.04 -21.11 -9.42
CA ASP A 123 -6.91 -21.46 -10.55
C ASP A 123 -8.38 -20.95 -10.39
N GLY A 124 -8.51 -19.69 -9.93
CA GLY A 124 -9.82 -19.05 -9.74
C GLY A 124 -10.65 -19.58 -8.56
N ARG A 125 -10.06 -20.38 -7.68
CA ARG A 125 -10.72 -20.96 -6.50
C ARG A 125 -9.94 -20.63 -5.23
N LEU A 126 -10.67 -20.49 -4.12
CA LEU A 126 -10.06 -20.39 -2.81
C LEU A 126 -9.46 -21.74 -2.44
N LEU A 127 -8.14 -21.80 -2.29
CA LEU A 127 -7.40 -22.98 -1.89
C LEU A 127 -7.40 -23.13 -0.36
N CYS A 128 -6.94 -22.10 0.34
CA CYS A 128 -6.97 -22.06 1.79
C CYS A 128 -7.04 -20.61 2.29
N GLU A 129 -7.42 -20.43 3.55
CA GLU A 129 -7.50 -19.14 4.22
C GLU A 129 -7.10 -19.25 5.69
N GLY A 130 -6.52 -18.21 6.25
CA GLY A 130 -6.15 -18.21 7.66
C GLY A 130 -5.12 -17.14 8.01
N THR A 131 -4.51 -17.30 9.18
CA THR A 131 -3.36 -16.48 9.58
C THR A 131 -2.13 -16.83 8.75
N SER A 132 -1.13 -15.95 8.75
CA SER A 132 0.15 -16.23 8.08
C SER A 132 0.78 -17.54 8.53
N GLU A 133 0.76 -17.81 9.84
CA GLU A 133 1.29 -19.04 10.43
C GLU A 133 0.56 -20.28 9.92
N TYR A 134 -0.78 -20.22 9.81
CA TYR A 134 -1.58 -21.33 9.28
C TYR A 134 -1.21 -21.61 7.82
N LEU A 135 -1.17 -20.58 6.96
CA LEU A 135 -0.89 -20.76 5.53
C LEU A 135 0.51 -21.33 5.27
N VAL A 136 1.51 -20.90 6.03
CA VAL A 136 2.90 -21.39 5.87
C VAL A 136 3.04 -22.87 6.20
N ASN A 137 2.17 -23.41 7.07
CA ASN A 137 2.17 -24.81 7.48
C ASN A 137 1.15 -25.68 6.73
N ASP A 138 0.28 -25.08 5.91
CA ASP A 138 -0.71 -25.81 5.13
C ASP A 138 -0.05 -26.62 3.98
N GLU A 139 -0.35 -27.92 3.90
CA GLU A 139 0.28 -28.83 2.95
C GLU A 139 -0.05 -28.47 1.49
N ASP A 140 -1.30 -28.11 1.20
CA ASP A 140 -1.72 -27.75 -0.15
C ASP A 140 -1.17 -26.39 -0.58
N ALA A 141 -1.12 -25.42 0.32
CA ALA A 141 -0.48 -24.13 0.09
C ALA A 141 1.01 -24.30 -0.25
N ARG A 142 1.73 -25.14 0.50
CA ARG A 142 3.14 -25.44 0.25
C ARG A 142 3.36 -26.18 -1.08
N ARG A 143 2.59 -27.20 -1.34
CA ARG A 143 2.74 -28.03 -2.54
C ARG A 143 2.42 -27.27 -3.83
N LEU A 144 1.35 -26.45 -3.84
CA LEU A 144 0.80 -25.85 -5.06
C LEU A 144 1.27 -24.42 -5.32
N TYR A 145 1.71 -23.69 -4.29
CA TYR A 145 1.99 -22.27 -4.41
C TYR A 145 3.27 -21.78 -3.72
N LEU A 146 3.52 -22.13 -2.46
CA LEU A 146 4.65 -21.62 -1.69
C LEU A 146 5.97 -22.30 -2.07
N GLY A 147 5.91 -23.59 -2.40
CA GLY A 147 7.09 -24.47 -2.49
C GLY A 147 7.45 -25.11 -1.14
N GLU A 148 8.03 -26.31 -1.20
CA GLU A 148 8.35 -27.10 0.02
C GLU A 148 9.40 -26.40 0.91
N ASP A 149 10.32 -25.64 0.31
CA ASP A 149 11.40 -24.94 1.01
C ASP A 149 11.01 -23.53 1.52
N PHE A 150 9.75 -23.12 1.36
CA PHE A 150 9.30 -21.79 1.79
C PHE A 150 9.47 -21.62 3.29
N ARG A 151 10.11 -20.50 3.70
CA ARG A 151 10.29 -20.07 5.10
C ARG A 151 9.98 -18.58 5.22
N MET A 152 9.34 -18.18 6.29
CA MET A 152 9.11 -16.78 6.69
C MET A 152 10.41 -16.13 7.18
#